data_ea83c51bc54ec757228a5fda5565f8cd
#
_entry.id   ea83c51bc54ec757228a5fda5565f8cd
#
_cell.length_a   1.000
_cell.length_b   1.000
_cell.length_c   1.000
_cell.angle_alpha   90.00
_cell.angle_beta   90.00
_cell.angle_gamma   90.00
#
_symmetry.space_group_name_H-M   'P 1'
#
loop_
_entity.id
_entity.type
_entity.pdbx_description
1 polymer ?
#
loop_
_entity_poly.entity_id
_entity_poly.type
_entity_poly.pdbx_seq_one_letter_code
_entity_poly.pdbx_strand_id
1 'polypeptide(L)'
;TPIKSSAASDVYKRQPYNGPINPLSGMPTDAETAAQRPVSVMLNNLKQALPQLGQSQADIIYEVVAEGGITRMLGVFQSVEDVGMIGSIRSARSYYIELAMGHDALFIHAGGSEDAYADLGKWEVDHFDAVRGPDLGKPPESNMMWRDDDRRRENGYEHSVVATGTSILDHLPSDLRREHEEGYDAGLSFCDDGTPVGGSPASVVTVPFSNYKTGVFTYDDDRKAYRVEEYGAAYVDGDTAEQVTVTNVIVVYTRCRYTGDSLGHMDVEVVGAGDGWFACGGQGIPIHWSKSDRESPMVYTTQDGTPLSLGRGHTYVNIVPLDAAVTME
;
A
#
# COMPACT_ATOMS: atom_id res chain seq x y z
N THR A 1 56.21 23.20 -14.52
CA THR A 1 55.74 22.38 -13.37
C THR A 1 54.20 22.36 -13.36
N PRO A 2 53.53 21.26 -13.66
CA PRO A 2 52.08 21.18 -13.58
C PRO A 2 51.65 20.95 -12.13
N ILE A 3 50.74 21.77 -11.63
CA ILE A 3 50.10 21.64 -10.36
C ILE A 3 49.09 20.47 -10.49
N LYS A 4 49.32 19.38 -9.74
CA LYS A 4 48.35 18.33 -9.55
C LYS A 4 47.27 18.82 -8.60
N SER A 5 46.09 19.10 -9.14
CA SER A 5 44.87 19.24 -8.30
C SER A 5 44.48 17.85 -7.83
N SER A 6 44.71 17.55 -6.56
CA SER A 6 44.11 16.41 -5.89
C SER A 6 42.66 16.77 -5.57
N ALA A 7 41.73 16.33 -6.40
CA ALA A 7 40.33 16.26 -5.99
C ALA A 7 40.23 15.20 -4.90
N ALA A 8 40.28 15.64 -3.64
CA ALA A 8 39.83 14.82 -2.53
C ALA A 8 38.33 14.64 -2.73
N SER A 9 37.93 13.43 -3.07
CA SER A 9 36.54 13.01 -2.98
C SER A 9 36.18 13.01 -1.48
N ASP A 10 35.55 14.08 -1.03
CA ASP A 10 34.88 14.11 0.25
C ASP A 10 33.73 13.08 0.21
N VAL A 11 34.04 11.85 0.61
CA VAL A 11 33.06 10.90 1.04
C VAL A 11 32.52 11.43 2.38
N TYR A 12 31.54 12.31 2.31
CA TYR A 12 30.70 12.63 3.44
C TYR A 12 30.05 11.31 3.88
N LYS A 13 30.57 10.68 4.92
CA LYS A 13 29.84 9.65 5.66
C LYS A 13 28.62 10.37 6.22
N ARG A 14 27.47 10.20 5.59
CA ARG A 14 26.19 10.65 6.16
C ARG A 14 26.13 10.04 7.55
N GLN A 15 26.06 10.89 8.59
CA GLN A 15 25.81 10.40 9.93
C GLN A 15 24.45 9.67 9.90
N PRO A 16 24.31 8.53 10.61
CA PRO A 16 23.04 7.86 10.71
C PRO A 16 21.96 8.85 11.16
N TYR A 17 20.84 8.90 10.49
CA TYR A 17 19.71 9.69 10.93
C TYR A 17 19.17 9.11 12.24
N ASN A 18 19.15 9.93 13.30
CA ASN A 18 18.70 9.54 14.65
C ASN A 18 17.40 10.25 15.06
N GLY A 19 16.73 10.94 14.13
CA GLY A 19 15.44 11.58 14.36
C GLY A 19 14.27 10.61 14.23
N PRO A 20 13.03 11.11 14.42
CA PRO A 20 11.82 10.32 14.18
C PRO A 20 11.75 9.82 12.74
N ILE A 21 11.26 8.60 12.57
CA ILE A 21 11.04 7.99 11.26
C ILE A 21 9.56 7.68 11.07
N ASN A 22 9.10 7.74 9.84
CA ASN A 22 7.81 7.25 9.41
C ASN A 22 7.74 5.74 9.68
N PRO A 23 6.79 5.25 10.51
CA PRO A 23 6.71 3.84 10.89
C PRO A 23 6.34 2.90 9.73
N LEU A 24 5.87 3.42 8.60
CA LEU A 24 5.46 2.63 7.42
C LEU A 24 6.53 2.56 6.33
N SER A 25 7.47 3.53 6.28
CA SER A 25 8.48 3.61 5.22
C SER A 25 9.92 3.75 5.72
N GLY A 26 10.12 3.96 7.03
CA GLY A 26 11.44 4.22 7.61
C GLY A 26 12.08 5.56 7.18
N MET A 27 11.37 6.37 6.40
CA MET A 27 11.86 7.67 5.96
C MET A 27 11.84 8.69 7.10
N PRO A 28 12.75 9.69 7.10
CA PRO A 28 12.72 10.76 8.08
C PRO A 28 11.36 11.48 8.10
N THR A 29 10.85 11.76 9.29
CA THR A 29 9.64 12.57 9.50
C THR A 29 9.76 13.34 10.81
N ASP A 30 8.76 14.12 11.20
CA ASP A 30 8.65 14.72 12.52
C ASP A 30 7.96 13.77 13.52
N ALA A 31 8.05 14.10 14.81
CA ALA A 31 7.51 13.25 15.87
C ALA A 31 5.98 13.23 15.91
N GLU A 32 5.32 14.31 15.49
CA GLU A 32 3.88 14.42 15.45
C GLU A 32 3.32 13.49 14.35
N THR A 33 3.86 13.59 13.13
CA THR A 33 3.51 12.72 12.01
C THR A 33 3.77 11.25 12.33
N ALA A 34 4.91 10.92 12.97
CA ALA A 34 5.24 9.54 13.33
C ALA A 34 4.25 8.94 14.36
N ALA A 35 3.65 9.75 15.22
CA ALA A 35 2.70 9.32 16.23
C ALA A 35 1.25 9.21 15.73
N GLN A 36 0.95 9.77 14.55
CA GLN A 36 -0.41 9.78 14.01
C GLN A 36 -0.83 8.41 13.48
N ARG A 37 -2.10 8.12 13.60
CA ARG A 37 -2.76 7.01 12.90
C ARG A 37 -2.75 7.28 11.40
N PRO A 38 -2.28 6.35 10.58
CA PRO A 38 -2.26 6.53 9.13
C PRO A 38 -3.67 6.55 8.55
N VAL A 39 -3.77 7.06 7.33
CA VAL A 39 -4.98 6.97 6.51
C VAL A 39 -4.82 5.82 5.52
N SER A 40 -5.79 4.93 5.47
CA SER A 40 -5.85 3.86 4.49
C SER A 40 -7.03 4.06 3.54
N VAL A 41 -6.78 3.96 2.24
CA VAL A 41 -7.76 4.25 1.19
C VAL A 41 -7.92 3.06 0.26
N MET A 42 -9.15 2.60 0.09
CA MET A 42 -9.48 1.58 -0.90
C MET A 42 -9.38 2.14 -2.32
N LEU A 43 -8.47 1.63 -3.11
CA LEU A 43 -8.22 2.06 -4.48
C LEU A 43 -8.68 0.99 -5.50
N ASN A 44 -9.15 1.49 -6.62
CA ASN A 44 -9.48 0.67 -7.78
C ASN A 44 -8.21 0.18 -8.48
N ASN A 45 -8.28 -0.98 -9.13
CA ASN A 45 -7.21 -1.44 -10.02
C ASN A 45 -7.73 -2.10 -11.29
N LEU A 46 -8.90 -1.69 -11.75
CA LEU A 46 -9.42 -2.08 -13.06
C LEU A 46 -8.73 -1.27 -14.16
N LYS A 47 -8.39 -1.93 -15.27
CA LYS A 47 -7.81 -1.25 -16.44
C LYS A 47 -8.64 -0.06 -16.92
N GLN A 48 -9.97 -0.17 -16.86
CA GLN A 48 -10.90 0.91 -17.23
C GLN A 48 -10.80 2.14 -16.32
N ALA A 49 -10.33 1.97 -15.09
CA ALA A 49 -10.22 3.03 -14.10
C ALA A 49 -8.86 3.75 -14.11
N LEU A 50 -7.93 3.30 -14.96
CA LEU A 50 -6.60 3.92 -15.06
C LEU A 50 -6.66 5.28 -15.79
N PRO A 51 -5.75 6.22 -15.44
CA PRO A 51 -4.79 6.15 -14.34
C PRO A 51 -5.49 6.28 -12.98
N GLN A 52 -4.95 5.63 -11.95
CA GLN A 52 -5.30 5.91 -10.57
C GLN A 52 -4.59 7.19 -10.10
N LEU A 53 -5.00 7.72 -8.95
CA LEU A 53 -4.54 8.99 -8.43
C LEU A 53 -3.98 8.81 -7.02
N GLY A 54 -2.82 9.39 -6.73
CA GLY A 54 -2.24 9.46 -5.40
C GLY A 54 -1.52 8.18 -4.93
N GLN A 55 -1.61 7.07 -5.66
CA GLN A 55 -1.02 5.81 -5.23
C GLN A 55 0.52 5.81 -5.20
N SER A 56 1.18 6.68 -5.96
CA SER A 56 2.63 6.84 -5.92
C SER A 56 3.14 7.43 -4.60
N GLN A 57 2.26 8.03 -3.81
CA GLN A 57 2.55 8.70 -2.55
C GLN A 57 2.20 7.84 -1.33
N ALA A 58 1.58 6.67 -1.53
CA ALA A 58 1.30 5.74 -0.44
C ALA A 58 2.60 5.12 0.10
N ASP A 59 2.78 5.08 1.42
CA ASP A 59 3.92 4.42 2.05
C ASP A 59 3.88 2.91 1.84
N ILE A 60 2.66 2.32 1.91
CA ILE A 60 2.43 0.91 1.63
C ILE A 60 1.24 0.76 0.68
N ILE A 61 1.39 -0.06 -0.34
CA ILE A 61 0.30 -0.53 -1.19
C ILE A 61 0.11 -2.02 -0.97
N TYR A 62 -1.09 -2.42 -0.56
CA TYR A 62 -1.52 -3.82 -0.59
C TYR A 62 -2.34 -4.05 -1.84
N GLU A 63 -1.93 -4.98 -2.70
CA GLU A 63 -2.73 -5.44 -3.82
C GLU A 63 -3.20 -6.87 -3.55
N VAL A 64 -4.50 -7.10 -3.65
CA VAL A 64 -5.13 -8.39 -3.35
C VAL A 64 -6.13 -8.76 -4.43
N VAL A 65 -6.21 -10.05 -4.76
CA VAL A 65 -7.22 -10.56 -5.67
C VAL A 65 -8.64 -10.30 -5.12
N ALA A 66 -9.53 -9.90 -5.99
CA ALA A 66 -10.92 -9.64 -5.70
C ALA A 66 -11.84 -10.43 -6.66
N GLU A 67 -13.12 -10.09 -6.67
CA GLU A 67 -14.10 -10.76 -7.52
C GLU A 67 -13.71 -10.82 -9.01
N GLY A 68 -14.01 -11.91 -9.68
CA GLY A 68 -13.77 -12.08 -11.12
C GLY A 68 -12.29 -12.11 -11.53
N GLY A 69 -11.37 -12.29 -10.58
CA GLY A 69 -9.93 -12.31 -10.85
C GLY A 69 -9.30 -10.92 -11.05
N ILE A 70 -10.05 -9.84 -10.85
CA ILE A 70 -9.51 -8.49 -10.77
C ILE A 70 -8.75 -8.32 -9.45
N THR A 71 -8.02 -7.22 -9.31
CA THR A 71 -7.45 -6.81 -8.02
C THR A 71 -8.03 -5.48 -7.57
N ARG A 72 -7.90 -5.21 -6.29
CA ARG A 72 -8.03 -3.88 -5.69
C ARG A 72 -6.78 -3.59 -4.88
N MET A 73 -6.63 -2.34 -4.48
CA MET A 73 -5.52 -1.91 -3.66
C MET A 73 -6.02 -1.25 -2.38
N LEU A 74 -5.21 -1.35 -1.33
CA LEU A 74 -5.29 -0.52 -0.15
C LEU A 74 -4.01 0.32 -0.12
N GLY A 75 -4.12 1.61 -0.34
CA GLY A 75 -3.02 2.55 -0.12
C GLY A 75 -3.02 2.99 1.35
N VAL A 76 -1.89 2.86 2.03
CA VAL A 76 -1.70 3.30 3.42
C VAL A 76 -0.72 4.46 3.43
N PHE A 77 -1.14 5.58 3.99
CA PHE A 77 -0.40 6.83 4.03
C PHE A 77 -0.20 7.24 5.49
N GLN A 78 1.02 7.41 5.94
CA GLN A 78 1.31 7.93 7.28
C GLN A 78 0.81 9.36 7.44
N SER A 79 0.92 10.15 6.37
CA SER A 79 0.32 11.46 6.26
C SER A 79 -0.29 11.65 4.86
N VAL A 80 -1.42 12.32 4.79
CA VAL A 80 -2.04 12.75 3.52
C VAL A 80 -1.93 14.27 3.31
N GLU A 81 -1.21 14.99 4.16
CA GLU A 81 -1.16 16.47 4.17
C GLU A 81 -0.78 17.06 2.81
N ASP A 82 0.24 16.49 2.18
CA ASP A 82 0.75 16.95 0.88
C ASP A 82 0.25 16.09 -0.30
N VAL A 83 -0.68 15.17 -0.06
CA VAL A 83 -1.22 14.31 -1.12
C VAL A 83 -2.31 15.06 -1.86
N GLY A 84 -2.15 15.18 -3.17
CA GLY A 84 -3.13 15.77 -4.08
C GLY A 84 -4.40 14.92 -4.20
N MET A 85 -4.77 14.58 -5.42
CA MET A 85 -5.94 13.72 -5.65
C MET A 85 -5.65 12.27 -5.31
N ILE A 86 -6.59 11.62 -4.61
CA ILE A 86 -6.56 10.18 -4.29
C ILE A 86 -7.78 9.49 -4.89
N GLY A 87 -7.58 8.44 -5.65
CA GLY A 87 -8.68 7.66 -6.22
C GLY A 87 -8.33 6.89 -7.50
N SER A 88 -9.32 6.27 -8.15
CA SER A 88 -10.74 6.21 -7.72
C SER A 88 -10.89 5.31 -6.50
N ILE A 89 -11.67 5.79 -5.54
CA ILE A 89 -11.95 5.08 -4.29
C ILE A 89 -12.99 3.99 -4.55
N ARG A 90 -12.80 2.81 -3.95
CA ARG A 90 -13.63 1.61 -4.20
C ARG A 90 -14.10 0.92 -2.93
N SER A 91 -14.86 -0.13 -3.15
CA SER A 91 -15.58 -0.85 -2.09
C SER A 91 -14.67 -1.65 -1.20
N ALA A 92 -14.95 -1.61 0.09
CA ALA A 92 -14.35 -2.43 1.13
C ALA A 92 -14.61 -3.94 0.94
N ARG A 93 -13.69 -4.75 1.46
CA ARG A 93 -13.82 -6.18 1.72
C ARG A 93 -13.23 -6.47 3.09
N SER A 94 -13.69 -7.50 3.77
CA SER A 94 -13.27 -7.83 5.14
C SER A 94 -11.75 -7.91 5.30
N TYR A 95 -11.06 -8.57 4.38
CA TYR A 95 -9.60 -8.70 4.44
C TYR A 95 -8.85 -7.36 4.29
N TYR A 96 -9.40 -6.35 3.58
CA TYR A 96 -8.80 -5.01 3.55
C TYR A 96 -9.04 -4.24 4.85
N ILE A 97 -10.17 -4.47 5.50
CA ILE A 97 -10.46 -3.92 6.83
C ILE A 97 -9.46 -4.48 7.84
N GLU A 98 -9.20 -5.80 7.81
CA GLU A 98 -8.20 -6.44 8.68
C GLU A 98 -6.77 -5.92 8.42
N LEU A 99 -6.41 -5.62 7.15
CA LEU A 99 -5.13 -4.99 6.83
C LEU A 99 -5.06 -3.55 7.39
N ALA A 100 -6.12 -2.76 7.22
CA ALA A 100 -6.20 -1.40 7.75
C ALA A 100 -6.11 -1.36 9.29
N MET A 101 -6.83 -2.28 9.97
CA MET A 101 -6.79 -2.43 11.43
C MET A 101 -5.39 -2.77 11.94
N GLY A 102 -4.63 -3.59 11.21
CA GLY A 102 -3.24 -3.91 11.55
C GLY A 102 -2.31 -2.70 11.56
N HIS A 103 -2.70 -1.61 10.91
CA HIS A 103 -2.01 -0.33 10.95
C HIS A 103 -2.67 0.67 11.89
N ASP A 104 -3.72 0.29 12.64
CA ASP A 104 -4.57 1.22 13.41
C ASP A 104 -5.04 2.40 12.54
N ALA A 105 -5.30 2.16 11.25
CA ALA A 105 -5.54 3.19 10.25
C ALA A 105 -6.98 3.68 10.25
N LEU A 106 -7.17 4.95 9.87
CA LEU A 106 -8.47 5.51 9.48
C LEU A 106 -8.83 4.98 8.09
N PHE A 107 -9.97 4.31 7.95
CA PHE A 107 -10.30 3.55 6.75
C PHE A 107 -11.28 4.29 5.83
N ILE A 108 -10.86 4.61 4.61
CA ILE A 108 -11.65 5.34 3.61
C ILE A 108 -12.04 4.42 2.46
N HIS A 109 -13.34 4.37 2.14
CA HIS A 109 -13.86 3.50 1.10
C HIS A 109 -15.12 4.07 0.41
N ALA A 110 -15.50 3.49 -0.71
CA ALA A 110 -16.73 3.81 -1.43
C ALA A 110 -17.57 2.55 -1.63
N GLY A 111 -18.42 2.26 -0.66
CA GLY A 111 -19.22 1.04 -0.63
C GLY A 111 -18.47 -0.16 -0.06
N GLY A 112 -19.13 -1.31 -0.03
CA GLY A 112 -18.58 -2.57 0.50
C GLY A 112 -19.45 -3.77 0.14
N SER A 113 -18.92 -4.99 0.34
CA SER A 113 -19.75 -6.18 0.41
C SER A 113 -20.61 -6.16 1.69
N GLU A 114 -21.67 -6.94 1.76
CA GLU A 114 -22.49 -7.02 2.97
C GLU A 114 -21.67 -7.54 4.17
N ASP A 115 -20.77 -8.50 3.94
CA ASP A 115 -19.86 -8.99 4.98
C ASP A 115 -18.92 -7.86 5.47
N ALA A 116 -18.35 -7.07 4.56
CA ALA A 116 -17.52 -5.93 4.93
C ALA A 116 -18.28 -4.91 5.79
N TYR A 117 -19.53 -4.61 5.45
CA TYR A 117 -20.36 -3.73 6.28
C TYR A 117 -20.69 -4.31 7.65
N ALA A 118 -20.95 -5.63 7.71
CA ALA A 118 -21.16 -6.30 8.98
C ALA A 118 -19.90 -6.26 9.87
N ASP A 119 -18.74 -6.47 9.27
CA ASP A 119 -17.45 -6.46 9.95
C ASP A 119 -17.05 -5.04 10.41
N LEU A 120 -17.26 -4.00 9.61
CA LEU A 120 -17.04 -2.60 9.99
C LEU A 120 -17.80 -2.26 11.29
N GLY A 121 -19.09 -2.64 11.36
CA GLY A 121 -19.90 -2.39 12.54
C GLY A 121 -19.54 -3.28 13.73
N LYS A 122 -19.24 -4.56 13.49
CA LYS A 122 -18.90 -5.54 14.55
C LYS A 122 -17.55 -5.25 15.20
N TRP A 123 -16.59 -4.75 14.41
CA TRP A 123 -15.22 -4.47 14.85
C TRP A 123 -15.02 -3.01 15.25
N GLU A 124 -16.08 -2.20 15.18
CA GLU A 124 -16.08 -0.78 15.59
C GLU A 124 -14.96 0.02 14.90
N VAL A 125 -14.79 -0.21 13.58
CA VAL A 125 -13.73 0.42 12.78
C VAL A 125 -14.03 1.89 12.52
N ASP A 126 -13.06 2.75 12.74
CA ASP A 126 -13.11 4.16 12.32
C ASP A 126 -13.04 4.22 10.79
N HIS A 127 -14.18 4.42 10.12
CA HIS A 127 -14.25 4.42 8.67
C HIS A 127 -15.12 5.53 8.10
N PHE A 128 -14.85 5.87 6.84
CA PHE A 128 -15.56 6.90 6.08
C PHE A 128 -16.03 6.31 4.74
N ASP A 129 -17.34 6.36 4.50
CA ASP A 129 -17.96 5.70 3.35
C ASP A 129 -18.71 6.66 2.43
N ALA A 130 -18.30 6.70 1.18
CA ALA A 130 -18.94 7.48 0.13
C ALA A 130 -20.30 6.93 -0.37
N VAL A 131 -20.77 5.78 0.12
CA VAL A 131 -22.00 5.15 -0.39
C VAL A 131 -23.10 5.06 0.65
N ARG A 132 -22.82 4.56 1.85
CA ARG A 132 -23.79 4.45 2.96
C ARG A 132 -23.56 5.50 4.05
N GLY A 133 -22.39 6.15 4.06
CA GLY A 133 -22.05 7.22 4.99
C GLY A 133 -22.40 8.60 4.46
N PRO A 134 -22.24 9.64 5.28
CA PRO A 134 -22.46 11.02 4.92
C PRO A 134 -21.30 11.64 4.12
N ASP A 135 -20.24 10.90 3.86
CA ASP A 135 -18.92 11.40 3.45
C ASP A 135 -18.80 11.72 1.95
N LEU A 136 -19.87 11.51 1.16
CA LEU A 136 -19.96 11.88 -0.24
C LEU A 136 -20.75 13.19 -0.41
N GLY A 137 -20.11 14.21 -0.95
CA GLY A 137 -20.73 15.49 -1.23
C GLY A 137 -20.50 16.03 -2.63
N LYS A 138 -20.87 17.27 -2.84
CA LYS A 138 -20.47 18.05 -4.01
C LYS A 138 -19.11 18.70 -3.75
N PRO A 139 -18.37 19.09 -4.85
CA PRO A 139 -16.94 19.27 -4.90
C PRO A 139 -16.33 20.10 -3.80
N PRO A 140 -15.04 19.94 -3.68
CA PRO A 140 -14.27 19.42 -2.56
C PRO A 140 -14.43 20.19 -1.25
N GLU A 141 -15.10 21.34 -1.28
CA GLU A 141 -15.22 22.22 -0.10
C GLU A 141 -16.35 21.81 0.84
N SER A 142 -17.14 20.79 0.50
CA SER A 142 -18.34 20.44 1.27
C SER A 142 -18.35 19.04 1.85
N ASN A 143 -17.38 18.20 1.52
CA ASN A 143 -17.30 16.84 2.05
C ASN A 143 -15.93 16.17 1.81
N MET A 144 -15.67 15.09 2.52
CA MET A 144 -14.43 14.31 2.43
C MET A 144 -14.19 13.76 1.02
N MET A 145 -15.23 13.23 0.38
CA MET A 145 -15.17 12.60 -0.93
C MET A 145 -16.19 13.20 -1.88
N TRP A 146 -15.94 13.12 -3.18
CA TRP A 146 -16.90 13.51 -4.22
C TRP A 146 -16.74 12.63 -5.47
N ARG A 147 -17.72 12.74 -6.39
CA ARG A 147 -17.58 12.15 -7.72
C ARG A 147 -17.01 13.20 -8.67
N ASP A 148 -15.81 12.90 -9.17
CA ASP A 148 -15.17 13.73 -10.19
C ASP A 148 -15.91 13.60 -11.52
N ASP A 149 -16.32 14.73 -12.10
CA ASP A 149 -17.15 14.76 -13.30
C ASP A 149 -16.40 14.32 -14.56
N ASP A 150 -15.09 14.58 -14.63
CA ASP A 150 -14.26 14.18 -15.76
C ASP A 150 -14.04 12.67 -15.74
N ARG A 151 -13.66 12.13 -14.60
CA ARG A 151 -13.55 10.67 -14.42
C ARG A 151 -14.87 9.95 -14.64
N ARG A 152 -15.98 10.55 -14.18
CA ARG A 152 -17.32 10.00 -14.42
C ARG A 152 -17.65 9.90 -15.90
N ARG A 153 -17.26 10.90 -16.69
CA ARG A 153 -17.47 10.95 -18.14
C ARG A 153 -16.53 9.97 -18.88
N GLU A 154 -15.27 9.88 -18.48
CA GLU A 154 -14.24 9.16 -19.20
C GLU A 154 -14.11 7.70 -18.76
N ASN A 155 -14.16 7.44 -17.47
CA ASN A 155 -13.98 6.11 -16.89
C ASN A 155 -15.31 5.44 -16.45
N GLY A 156 -16.38 6.24 -16.25
CA GLY A 156 -17.68 5.76 -15.82
C GLY A 156 -18.00 6.06 -14.34
N TYR A 157 -19.28 5.96 -14.01
CA TYR A 157 -19.82 6.33 -12.69
C TYR A 157 -19.09 5.61 -11.52
N GLU A 158 -18.82 4.32 -11.68
CA GLU A 158 -18.20 3.51 -10.62
C GLU A 158 -16.72 3.84 -10.37
N HIS A 159 -16.08 4.58 -11.27
CA HIS A 159 -14.64 4.89 -11.24
C HIS A 159 -14.37 6.36 -10.95
N SER A 160 -15.33 7.08 -10.36
CA SER A 160 -15.30 8.54 -10.24
C SER A 160 -15.22 9.07 -8.81
N VAL A 161 -15.29 8.24 -7.77
CA VAL A 161 -15.15 8.72 -6.39
C VAL A 161 -13.69 9.02 -6.11
N VAL A 162 -13.44 10.23 -5.64
CA VAL A 162 -12.10 10.73 -5.30
C VAL A 162 -12.13 11.53 -4.00
N ALA A 163 -10.96 11.76 -3.44
CA ALA A 163 -10.69 12.69 -2.34
C ALA A 163 -9.40 13.46 -2.63
N THR A 164 -9.05 14.43 -1.80
CA THR A 164 -7.70 14.98 -1.66
C THR A 164 -7.22 14.80 -0.24
N GLY A 165 -5.92 14.87 -0.01
CA GLY A 165 -5.39 14.85 1.35
C GLY A 165 -6.00 15.94 2.22
N THR A 166 -6.12 17.17 1.68
CA THR A 166 -6.80 18.30 2.36
C THR A 166 -8.25 17.98 2.68
N SER A 167 -9.05 17.46 1.72
CA SER A 167 -10.46 17.18 1.97
C SER A 167 -10.65 16.06 3.02
N ILE A 168 -9.74 15.11 3.08
CA ILE A 168 -9.74 14.10 4.14
C ILE A 168 -9.52 14.76 5.50
N LEU A 169 -8.45 15.53 5.66
CA LEU A 169 -8.07 16.15 6.93
C LEU A 169 -9.13 17.14 7.44
N ASP A 170 -9.70 17.96 6.55
CA ASP A 170 -10.69 18.98 6.88
C ASP A 170 -12.05 18.41 7.36
N HIS A 171 -12.36 17.17 6.98
CA HIS A 171 -13.64 16.52 7.31
C HIS A 171 -13.51 15.38 8.33
N LEU A 172 -12.35 15.19 8.93
CA LEU A 172 -12.24 14.25 10.05
C LEU A 172 -12.97 14.80 11.28
N PRO A 173 -13.77 13.99 11.98
CA PRO A 173 -14.44 14.40 13.22
C PRO A 173 -13.45 14.93 14.26
N SER A 174 -13.82 16.00 14.94
CA SER A 174 -12.94 16.65 15.94
C SER A 174 -12.70 15.82 17.20
N ASP A 175 -13.55 14.85 17.46
CA ASP A 175 -13.46 13.89 18.57
C ASP A 175 -12.81 12.56 18.18
N LEU A 176 -12.41 12.41 16.92
CA LEU A 176 -11.74 11.22 16.44
C LEU A 176 -10.32 11.12 17.02
N ARG A 177 -9.96 9.94 17.51
CA ARG A 177 -8.58 9.66 17.94
C ARG A 177 -7.64 9.71 16.72
N ARG A 178 -6.68 10.66 16.76
CA ARG A 178 -5.74 10.92 15.64
C ARG A 178 -4.38 10.27 15.86
N GLU A 179 -4.02 9.96 17.08
CA GLU A 179 -2.74 9.37 17.43
C GLU A 179 -2.91 7.89 17.78
N HIS A 180 -1.86 7.12 17.58
CA HIS A 180 -1.79 5.75 18.06
C HIS A 180 -1.88 5.71 19.59
N GLU A 181 -2.32 4.57 20.13
CA GLU A 181 -2.23 4.31 21.55
C GLU A 181 -0.77 4.13 21.98
N GLU A 182 -0.49 4.43 23.26
CA GLU A 182 0.83 4.23 23.83
C GLU A 182 1.30 2.78 23.67
N GLY A 183 2.49 2.60 23.09
CA GLY A 183 3.06 1.28 22.84
C GLY A 183 2.69 0.66 21.49
N TYR A 184 2.02 1.40 20.60
CA TYR A 184 1.82 0.94 19.23
C TYR A 184 3.15 0.63 18.54
N ASP A 185 3.19 -0.52 17.85
CA ASP A 185 4.31 -0.96 17.02
C ASP A 185 3.79 -1.38 15.64
N ALA A 186 4.26 -0.72 14.59
CA ALA A 186 3.90 -1.06 13.21
C ALA A 186 4.41 -2.43 12.75
N GLY A 187 5.24 -3.10 13.56
CA GLY A 187 5.81 -4.41 13.25
C GLY A 187 6.83 -4.42 12.11
N LEU A 188 7.30 -3.25 11.68
CA LEU A 188 8.25 -3.08 10.57
C LEU A 188 9.59 -2.57 11.07
N SER A 189 10.67 -3.07 10.48
CA SER A 189 12.04 -2.61 10.73
C SER A 189 12.67 -2.13 9.43
N PHE A 190 13.49 -1.08 9.51
CA PHE A 190 14.08 -0.46 8.32
C PHE A 190 15.59 -0.28 8.46
N CYS A 191 16.29 -0.37 7.32
CA CYS A 191 17.71 -0.07 7.18
C CYS A 191 17.97 0.76 5.92
N ASP A 192 19.14 1.39 5.84
CA ASP A 192 19.50 2.26 4.71
C ASP A 192 19.63 1.47 3.39
N ASP A 193 20.09 0.24 3.47
CA ASP A 193 20.20 -0.70 2.35
C ASP A 193 19.50 -2.01 2.72
N GLY A 194 18.28 -2.20 2.22
CA GLY A 194 17.47 -3.39 2.44
C GLY A 194 17.80 -4.55 1.49
N THR A 195 18.84 -4.42 0.67
CA THR A 195 19.24 -5.48 -0.28
C THR A 195 19.60 -6.78 0.48
N PRO A 196 18.89 -7.89 0.24
CA PRO A 196 19.11 -9.13 0.97
C PRO A 196 20.51 -9.70 0.72
N VAL A 197 21.25 -9.98 1.80
CA VAL A 197 22.56 -10.63 1.69
C VAL A 197 22.39 -12.08 1.26
N GLY A 198 23.06 -12.47 0.17
CA GLY A 198 22.97 -13.82 -0.38
C GLY A 198 21.65 -14.13 -1.09
N GLY A 199 20.91 -13.09 -1.44
CA GLY A 199 19.68 -13.21 -2.24
C GLY A 199 19.93 -13.74 -3.65
N SER A 200 18.89 -14.24 -4.28
CA SER A 200 18.88 -14.59 -5.70
C SER A 200 18.58 -13.34 -6.56
N PRO A 201 18.99 -13.30 -7.84
CA PRO A 201 18.61 -12.22 -8.73
C PRO A 201 17.09 -12.00 -8.74
N ALA A 202 16.68 -10.75 -8.63
CA ALA A 202 15.29 -10.31 -8.64
C ALA A 202 15.18 -8.94 -9.35
N SER A 203 15.88 -8.80 -10.49
CA SER A 203 15.80 -7.59 -11.31
C SER A 203 14.42 -7.38 -11.91
N VAL A 204 13.69 -8.49 -12.13
CA VAL A 204 12.29 -8.48 -12.53
C VAL A 204 11.52 -9.44 -11.61
N VAL A 205 10.49 -8.93 -10.95
CA VAL A 205 9.54 -9.73 -10.16
C VAL A 205 8.21 -9.72 -10.88
N THR A 206 7.72 -10.89 -11.27
CA THR A 206 6.42 -11.05 -11.94
C THR A 206 5.45 -11.77 -11.02
N VAL A 207 4.32 -11.13 -10.74
CA VAL A 207 3.31 -11.58 -9.78
C VAL A 207 1.96 -11.80 -10.48
N PRO A 208 1.61 -13.03 -10.84
CA PRO A 208 0.29 -13.33 -11.37
C PRO A 208 -0.72 -13.49 -10.22
N PHE A 209 -1.66 -12.57 -10.11
CA PHE A 209 -2.78 -12.65 -9.16
C PHE A 209 -3.88 -13.59 -9.68
N SER A 210 -4.06 -13.64 -10.99
CA SER A 210 -5.07 -14.43 -11.67
C SER A 210 -4.72 -14.54 -13.16
N ASN A 211 -5.56 -15.25 -13.93
CA ASN A 211 -5.46 -15.25 -15.40
C ASN A 211 -5.74 -13.87 -16.04
N TYR A 212 -6.33 -12.95 -15.28
CA TYR A 212 -6.68 -11.61 -15.75
C TYR A 212 -5.65 -10.57 -15.37
N LYS A 213 -4.96 -10.73 -14.23
CA LYS A 213 -4.15 -9.70 -13.61
C LYS A 213 -2.76 -10.20 -13.25
N THR A 214 -1.77 -9.50 -13.74
CA THR A 214 -0.35 -9.70 -13.41
C THR A 214 0.30 -8.33 -13.13
N GLY A 215 0.98 -8.22 -12.00
CA GLY A 215 1.86 -7.12 -11.66
C GLY A 215 3.31 -7.44 -12.07
N VAL A 216 4.06 -6.45 -12.54
CA VAL A 216 5.48 -6.59 -12.87
C VAL A 216 6.27 -5.47 -12.20
N PHE A 217 7.37 -5.84 -11.57
CA PHE A 217 8.26 -4.93 -10.83
C PHE A 217 9.66 -5.06 -11.42
N THR A 218 10.13 -4.02 -12.11
CA THR A 218 11.45 -3.99 -12.75
C THR A 218 12.39 -3.08 -11.97
N TYR A 219 13.47 -3.64 -11.45
CA TYR A 219 14.46 -2.87 -10.69
C TYR A 219 15.19 -1.87 -11.58
N ASP A 220 15.26 -0.64 -11.11
CA ASP A 220 15.97 0.47 -11.72
C ASP A 220 17.16 0.83 -10.80
N ASP A 221 18.37 0.49 -11.25
CA ASP A 221 19.59 0.67 -10.44
C ASP A 221 19.93 2.15 -10.21
N ASP A 222 19.54 3.04 -11.10
CA ASP A 222 19.75 4.49 -10.96
C ASP A 222 18.83 5.07 -9.87
N ARG A 223 17.61 4.55 -9.76
CA ARG A 223 16.61 4.96 -8.77
C ARG A 223 16.69 4.19 -7.45
N LYS A 224 17.39 3.03 -7.45
CA LYS A 224 17.42 2.07 -6.33
C LYS A 224 16.02 1.62 -5.91
N ALA A 225 15.11 1.48 -6.87
CA ALA A 225 13.71 1.15 -6.67
C ALA A 225 13.16 0.30 -7.81
N TYR A 226 12.07 -0.41 -7.57
CA TYR A 226 11.34 -1.14 -8.62
C TYR A 226 10.30 -0.22 -9.26
N ARG A 227 10.31 -0.15 -10.58
CA ARG A 227 9.23 0.45 -11.39
C ARG A 227 8.09 -0.54 -11.50
N VAL A 228 6.87 -0.06 -11.21
CA VAL A 228 5.67 -0.88 -11.27
C VAL A 228 5.04 -0.80 -12.65
N GLU A 229 4.65 -1.95 -13.18
CA GLU A 229 3.88 -2.08 -14.40
C GLU A 229 2.57 -2.84 -14.14
N GLU A 230 1.49 -2.35 -14.73
CA GLU A 230 0.15 -2.88 -14.64
C GLU A 230 -0.43 -3.09 -16.04
N TYR A 231 -1.06 -4.23 -16.28
CA TYR A 231 -1.66 -4.54 -17.59
C TYR A 231 -0.69 -4.41 -18.77
N GLY A 232 0.62 -4.68 -18.55
CA GLY A 232 1.67 -4.61 -19.57
C GLY A 232 2.09 -3.19 -19.95
N ALA A 233 1.85 -2.21 -19.08
CA ALA A 233 2.26 -0.83 -19.25
C ALA A 233 2.76 -0.23 -17.93
N ALA A 234 3.55 0.84 -18.01
CA ALA A 234 3.95 1.61 -16.83
C ALA A 234 2.74 2.01 -15.99
N TYR A 235 2.77 1.70 -14.70
CA TYR A 235 1.73 2.12 -13.76
C TYR A 235 1.96 3.56 -13.35
N VAL A 236 1.26 4.48 -14.01
CA VAL A 236 1.42 5.91 -13.83
C VAL A 236 0.36 6.43 -12.87
N ASP A 237 0.79 7.24 -11.92
CA ASP A 237 -0.09 8.04 -11.07
C ASP A 237 -0.65 9.22 -11.86
N GLY A 238 -1.96 9.32 -11.95
CA GLY A 238 -2.62 10.36 -12.73
C GLY A 238 -2.59 11.75 -12.07
N ASP A 239 -2.28 11.83 -10.78
CA ASP A 239 -2.15 13.11 -10.06
C ASP A 239 -0.74 13.70 -10.26
N THR A 240 0.30 12.89 -10.07
CA THR A 240 1.70 13.32 -10.19
C THR A 240 2.27 13.18 -11.60
N ALA A 241 1.62 12.41 -12.46
CA ALA A 241 2.11 11.98 -13.78
C ALA A 241 3.42 11.16 -13.72
N GLU A 242 3.80 10.64 -12.58
CA GLU A 242 5.00 9.82 -12.39
C GLU A 242 4.66 8.33 -12.39
N GLN A 243 5.58 7.50 -12.87
CA GLN A 243 5.46 6.06 -12.73
C GLN A 243 5.65 5.67 -11.26
N VAL A 244 4.75 4.84 -10.75
CA VAL A 244 4.86 4.29 -9.39
C VAL A 244 6.17 3.50 -9.26
N THR A 245 6.91 3.82 -8.20
CA THR A 245 8.16 3.14 -7.85
C THR A 245 8.14 2.75 -6.38
N VAL A 246 8.71 1.60 -6.06
CA VAL A 246 8.78 1.11 -4.67
C VAL A 246 10.17 0.55 -4.37
N THR A 247 10.62 0.73 -3.14
CA THR A 247 11.91 0.21 -2.67
C THR A 247 11.80 -1.29 -2.38
N ASN A 248 10.67 -1.70 -1.79
CA ASN A 248 10.43 -3.04 -1.31
C ASN A 248 9.28 -3.69 -2.05
N VAL A 249 9.48 -4.91 -2.53
CA VAL A 249 8.42 -5.76 -3.09
C VAL A 249 8.29 -6.98 -2.20
N ILE A 250 7.10 -7.17 -1.64
CA ILE A 250 6.76 -8.32 -0.81
C ILE A 250 5.68 -9.13 -1.52
N VAL A 251 5.81 -10.43 -1.51
CA VAL A 251 4.78 -11.37 -1.96
C VAL A 251 4.37 -12.24 -0.77
N VAL A 252 3.07 -12.29 -0.52
CA VAL A 252 2.43 -13.07 0.54
C VAL A 252 1.57 -14.15 -0.11
N TYR A 253 1.91 -15.41 0.08
CA TYR A 253 1.05 -16.51 -0.34
C TYR A 253 0.03 -16.81 0.74
N THR A 254 -1.24 -16.80 0.35
CA THR A 254 -2.31 -17.14 1.28
C THR A 254 -3.48 -17.83 0.60
N ARG A 255 -4.42 -18.30 1.41
CA ARG A 255 -5.62 -18.96 0.93
C ARG A 255 -6.63 -17.93 0.44
N CYS A 256 -6.92 -17.99 -0.87
CA CYS A 256 -7.93 -17.16 -1.53
C CYS A 256 -9.04 -18.09 -2.04
N ARG A 257 -10.29 -17.85 -1.63
CA ARG A 257 -11.45 -18.70 -1.97
C ARG A 257 -12.62 -17.85 -2.43
N TYR A 258 -13.40 -18.36 -3.36
CA TYR A 258 -14.71 -17.80 -3.65
C TYR A 258 -15.66 -18.04 -2.47
N THR A 259 -16.41 -17.01 -2.06
CA THR A 259 -17.43 -17.13 -1.00
C THR A 259 -18.62 -17.99 -1.44
N GLY A 260 -18.80 -18.17 -2.75
CA GLY A 260 -19.93 -18.91 -3.35
C GLY A 260 -21.16 -18.04 -3.57
N ASP A 261 -21.09 -16.75 -3.33
CA ASP A 261 -22.17 -15.82 -3.64
C ASP A 261 -22.31 -15.55 -5.15
N SER A 262 -23.42 -14.95 -5.56
CA SER A 262 -23.71 -14.66 -6.97
C SER A 262 -22.83 -13.56 -7.58
N LEU A 263 -22.10 -12.81 -6.77
CA LEU A 263 -21.21 -11.72 -7.18
C LEU A 263 -19.76 -12.18 -7.31
N GLY A 264 -19.46 -13.42 -6.85
CA GLY A 264 -18.13 -14.00 -6.92
C GLY A 264 -17.13 -13.34 -5.99
N HIS A 265 -17.57 -12.84 -4.84
CA HIS A 265 -16.70 -12.28 -3.83
C HIS A 265 -15.66 -13.30 -3.35
N MET A 266 -14.52 -12.77 -2.94
CA MET A 266 -13.40 -13.55 -2.44
C MET A 266 -13.33 -13.44 -0.91
N ASP A 267 -12.98 -14.57 -0.29
CA ASP A 267 -12.48 -14.68 1.07
C ASP A 267 -10.97 -14.87 1.00
N VAL A 268 -10.20 -13.99 1.63
CA VAL A 268 -8.74 -14.00 1.62
C VAL A 268 -8.23 -14.01 3.06
N GLU A 269 -7.48 -15.05 3.41
CA GLU A 269 -6.96 -15.22 4.77
C GLU A 269 -5.74 -14.33 4.99
N VAL A 270 -5.92 -13.15 5.56
CA VAL A 270 -4.82 -12.22 5.90
C VAL A 270 -4.42 -12.29 7.37
N VAL A 271 -5.21 -12.95 8.21
CA VAL A 271 -4.87 -13.31 9.59
C VAL A 271 -4.36 -14.74 9.62
N GLY A 272 -3.16 -14.98 10.13
CA GLY A 272 -2.50 -16.28 10.13
C GLY A 272 -1.00 -16.16 9.84
N ALA A 273 -0.45 -17.15 9.17
CA ALA A 273 0.97 -17.17 8.79
C ALA A 273 1.16 -18.00 7.51
N GLY A 274 2.24 -17.72 6.79
CA GLY A 274 2.58 -18.44 5.58
C GLY A 274 3.95 -18.05 5.02
N ASP A 275 4.22 -18.57 3.84
CA ASP A 275 5.45 -18.28 3.10
C ASP A 275 5.25 -17.05 2.20
N GLY A 276 6.38 -16.45 1.82
CA GLY A 276 6.40 -15.30 0.93
C GLY A 276 7.76 -15.10 0.29
N TRP A 277 7.86 -14.00 -0.45
CA TRP A 277 9.11 -13.50 -1.01
C TRP A 277 9.28 -12.02 -0.67
N PHE A 278 10.52 -11.65 -0.47
CA PHE A 278 10.94 -10.26 -0.35
C PHE A 278 11.99 -9.94 -1.40
N ALA A 279 11.82 -8.81 -2.10
CA ALA A 279 12.80 -8.30 -3.03
C ALA A 279 13.09 -6.82 -2.74
N CYS A 280 14.38 -6.47 -2.72
CA CYS A 280 14.92 -5.14 -2.57
C CYS A 280 16.29 -5.07 -3.26
N GLY A 281 16.65 -3.94 -3.86
CA GLY A 281 17.97 -3.77 -4.47
C GLY A 281 18.29 -4.76 -5.60
N GLY A 282 17.29 -5.26 -6.32
CA GLY A 282 17.48 -6.25 -7.39
C GLY A 282 17.80 -7.67 -6.89
N GLN A 283 17.65 -7.93 -5.61
CA GLN A 283 17.88 -9.24 -4.99
C GLN A 283 16.63 -9.70 -4.23
N GLY A 284 16.36 -11.00 -4.19
CA GLY A 284 15.21 -11.58 -3.50
C GLY A 284 15.55 -12.75 -2.61
N ILE A 285 14.79 -12.91 -1.52
CA ILE A 285 14.87 -14.04 -0.60
C ILE A 285 13.48 -14.58 -0.26
N PRO A 286 13.34 -15.86 0.06
CA PRO A 286 12.13 -16.39 0.68
C PRO A 286 11.99 -15.85 2.11
N ILE A 287 10.75 -15.58 2.52
CA ILE A 287 10.40 -15.09 3.85
C ILE A 287 9.22 -15.87 4.42
N HIS A 288 8.94 -15.64 5.70
CA HIS A 288 7.68 -15.98 6.34
C HIS A 288 6.93 -14.70 6.71
N TRP A 289 5.61 -14.71 6.58
CA TRP A 289 4.75 -13.66 7.08
C TRP A 289 3.85 -14.20 8.19
N SER A 290 3.45 -13.32 9.11
CA SER A 290 2.42 -13.64 10.11
C SER A 290 1.65 -12.40 10.52
N LYS A 291 0.37 -12.61 10.87
CA LYS A 291 -0.54 -11.64 11.46
C LYS A 291 -1.38 -12.39 12.48
N SER A 292 -1.18 -12.13 13.77
CA SER A 292 -1.75 -12.95 14.86
C SER A 292 -3.25 -12.81 15.02
N ASP A 293 -3.77 -11.61 14.77
CA ASP A 293 -5.19 -11.28 14.81
C ASP A 293 -5.47 -10.09 13.89
N ARG A 294 -6.70 -9.60 13.85
CA ARG A 294 -7.11 -8.51 12.95
C ARG A 294 -6.46 -7.16 13.26
N GLU A 295 -6.12 -6.91 14.51
CA GLU A 295 -5.56 -5.65 14.98
C GLU A 295 -4.02 -5.65 14.99
N SER A 296 -3.40 -6.85 15.01
CA SER A 296 -1.96 -6.99 14.93
C SER A 296 -1.43 -6.60 13.55
N PRO A 297 -0.25 -5.99 13.44
CA PRO A 297 0.38 -5.74 12.14
C PRO A 297 0.75 -7.05 11.44
N MET A 298 0.85 -7.01 10.13
CA MET A 298 1.48 -8.09 9.36
C MET A 298 3.00 -7.93 9.45
N VAL A 299 3.66 -8.94 10.01
CA VAL A 299 5.10 -8.93 10.23
C VAL A 299 5.79 -9.96 9.33
N TYR A 300 7.06 -9.72 9.04
CA TYR A 300 7.85 -10.53 8.13
C TYR A 300 9.15 -10.98 8.80
N THR A 301 9.53 -12.23 8.55
CA THR A 301 10.81 -12.80 9.01
C THR A 301 11.51 -13.50 7.86
N THR A 302 12.82 -13.59 7.96
CA THR A 302 13.63 -14.49 7.12
C THR A 302 13.34 -15.95 7.47
N GLN A 303 13.85 -16.89 6.68
CA GLN A 303 13.62 -18.32 6.87
C GLN A 303 14.17 -18.87 8.20
N ASP A 304 15.13 -18.20 8.82
CA ASP A 304 15.66 -18.53 10.14
C ASP A 304 14.92 -17.86 11.30
N GLY A 305 13.84 -17.12 11.02
CA GLY A 305 13.01 -16.45 12.01
C GLY A 305 13.52 -15.07 12.45
N THR A 306 14.57 -14.54 11.83
CA THR A 306 15.05 -13.18 12.11
C THR A 306 14.05 -12.15 11.54
N PRO A 307 13.66 -11.09 12.29
CA PRO A 307 12.83 -10.03 11.74
C PRO A 307 13.41 -9.43 10.45
N LEU A 308 12.58 -9.30 9.42
CA LEU A 308 13.00 -8.74 8.14
C LEU A 308 13.25 -7.23 8.27
N SER A 309 14.41 -6.79 7.79
CA SER A 309 14.72 -5.36 7.69
C SER A 309 14.46 -4.88 6.27
N LEU A 310 13.49 -3.99 6.10
CA LEU A 310 13.12 -3.38 4.83
C LEU A 310 14.10 -2.26 4.45
N GLY A 311 14.29 -2.01 3.17
CA GLY A 311 14.91 -0.77 2.70
C GLY A 311 13.99 0.42 2.97
N ARG A 312 14.57 1.57 3.37
CA ARG A 312 13.79 2.81 3.55
C ARG A 312 13.14 3.25 2.25
N GLY A 313 11.84 3.49 2.27
CA GLY A 313 11.02 3.89 1.14
C GLY A 313 9.71 3.11 1.06
N HIS A 314 9.01 3.29 -0.05
CA HIS A 314 7.69 2.70 -0.26
C HIS A 314 7.75 1.18 -0.39
N THR A 315 6.69 0.51 0.06
CA THR A 315 6.56 -0.95 0.02
C THR A 315 5.32 -1.36 -0.77
N TYR A 316 5.46 -2.33 -1.67
CA TYR A 316 4.34 -2.97 -2.37
C TYR A 316 4.18 -4.41 -1.88
N VAL A 317 3.03 -4.72 -1.30
CA VAL A 317 2.68 -6.03 -0.76
C VAL A 317 1.66 -6.69 -1.68
N ASN A 318 2.06 -7.75 -2.33
CA ASN A 318 1.25 -8.54 -3.25
C ASN A 318 0.69 -9.75 -2.49
N ILE A 319 -0.61 -9.79 -2.24
CA ILE A 319 -1.26 -10.94 -1.59
C ILE A 319 -1.89 -11.82 -2.65
N VAL A 320 -1.35 -13.02 -2.81
CA VAL A 320 -1.66 -13.92 -3.91
C VAL A 320 -2.12 -15.30 -3.44
N PRO A 321 -2.87 -16.05 -4.29
CA PRO A 321 -3.21 -17.45 -4.00
C PRO A 321 -1.96 -18.32 -3.78
N LEU A 322 -2.13 -19.42 -3.02
CA LEU A 322 -1.04 -20.36 -2.69
C LEU A 322 -0.37 -20.98 -3.93
N ASP A 323 -1.07 -21.05 -5.04
CA ASP A 323 -0.60 -21.62 -6.31
C ASP A 323 -0.15 -20.59 -7.34
N ALA A 324 -0.05 -19.32 -6.94
CA ALA A 324 0.44 -18.26 -7.83
C ALA A 324 1.87 -18.52 -8.28
N ALA A 325 2.11 -18.52 -9.60
CA ALA A 325 3.42 -18.80 -10.19
C ALA A 325 4.29 -17.54 -10.26
N VAL A 326 4.67 -16.99 -9.10
CA VAL A 326 5.57 -15.83 -9.01
C VAL A 326 6.95 -16.19 -9.53
N THR A 327 7.55 -15.31 -10.33
CA THR A 327 8.92 -15.49 -10.83
C THR A 327 9.80 -14.29 -10.46
N MET A 328 11.09 -14.57 -10.25
CA MET A 328 12.14 -13.58 -10.04
C MET A 328 13.31 -13.88 -10.98
N GLU A 329 13.80 -12.86 -11.66
CA GLU A 329 14.90 -12.97 -12.65
C GLU A 329 15.99 -11.93 -12.40
#